data_314fa74187fe7096e6c2b672064560d0
#
_entry.id   314fa74187fe7096e6c2b672064560d0
#
_cell.length_a   1.000
_cell.length_b   1.000
_cell.length_c   1.000
_cell.angle_alpha   90.00
_cell.angle_beta   90.00
_cell.angle_gamma   90.00
#
_symmetry.space_group_name_H-M   'P 1'
#
loop_
_entity.id
_entity.type
_entity.pdbx_description
1 polymer ?
#
loop_
_entity_poly.entity_id
_entity_poly.type
_entity_poly.pdbx_seq_one_letter_code
_entity_poly.pdbx_strand_id
1 'polypeptide(L)' 'MKIIINESWNYQLIKDAEQYKLSVLCGTVALYEIEYILNDNQIILFEKNGKSFIDSLVKEIRKNPQK' A
#
# COMPACT_ATOMS: atom_id res chain seq x y z
N MET A 1 15.18 -5.60 2.85
CA MET A 1 13.73 -5.53 2.68
C MET A 1 13.02 -5.88 3.97
N LYS A 2 12.05 -5.10 4.38
CA LYS A 2 11.39 -5.30 5.65
C LYS A 2 9.89 -5.14 5.48
N ILE A 3 9.12 -6.09 5.99
CA ILE A 3 7.67 -6.01 5.94
C ILE A 3 7.20 -5.18 7.13
N ILE A 4 6.53 -4.07 6.85
CA ILE A 4 6.03 -3.17 7.88
C ILE A 4 4.61 -3.55 8.28
N ILE A 5 3.75 -3.80 7.30
CA ILE A 5 2.36 -4.20 7.52
C ILE A 5 2.07 -5.36 6.59
N ASN A 6 1.42 -6.39 7.11
CA ASN A 6 1.06 -7.54 6.30
C ASN A 6 -0.38 -7.93 6.61
N GLU A 7 -1.29 -7.57 5.70
CA GLU A 7 -2.70 -7.95 5.83
C GLU A 7 -2.99 -9.00 4.77
N SER A 8 -3.04 -10.24 5.17
CA SER A 8 -3.23 -11.35 4.25
C SER A 8 -4.45 -11.13 3.35
N TRP A 9 -4.28 -11.39 2.05
CA TRP A 9 -5.36 -11.27 1.07
C TRP A 9 -5.89 -9.85 0.93
N ASN A 10 -5.16 -8.86 1.45
CA ASN A 10 -5.58 -7.47 1.40
C ASN A 10 -4.45 -6.61 0.85
N TYR A 11 -3.45 -6.33 1.65
CA TYR A 11 -2.32 -5.54 1.18
C TYR A 11 -1.10 -5.81 2.04
N GLN A 12 0.04 -5.31 1.58
CA GLN A 12 1.29 -5.47 2.30
C GLN A 12 2.14 -4.21 2.08
N LEU A 13 2.67 -3.68 3.15
CA LEU A 13 3.56 -2.51 3.07
C LEU A 13 4.98 -2.97 3.39
N ILE A 14 5.88 -2.73 2.46
CA ILE A 14 7.26 -3.17 2.57
C ILE A 14 8.18 -1.96 2.49
N LYS A 15 9.18 -1.94 3.35
CA LYS A 15 10.22 -0.92 3.26
C LYS A 15 11.45 -1.56 2.64
N ASP A 16 11.94 -0.99 1.53
CA ASP A 16 13.09 -1.50 0.83
C ASP A 16 14.02 -0.33 0.59
N ALA A 17 15.18 -0.34 1.23
CA ALA A 17 16.12 0.78 1.24
C ALA A 17 15.40 2.00 1.81
N GLU A 18 15.24 3.05 1.03
CA GLU A 18 14.56 4.24 1.51
C GLU A 18 13.19 4.40 0.88
N GLN A 19 12.67 3.33 0.30
CA GLN A 19 11.36 3.36 -0.34
C GLN A 19 10.36 2.55 0.42
N TYR A 20 9.11 3.00 0.41
CA TYR A 20 8.00 2.22 0.95
C TYR A 20 7.15 1.76 -0.23
N LYS A 21 7.02 0.46 -0.38
CA LYS A 21 6.24 -0.13 -1.46
C LYS A 21 4.98 -0.76 -0.89
N LEU A 22 3.84 -0.36 -1.43
CA LEU A 22 2.55 -0.90 -1.02
C LEU A 22 2.04 -1.83 -2.10
N SER A 23 1.83 -3.09 -1.74
CA SER A 23 1.27 -4.08 -2.65
C SER A 23 -0.18 -4.30 -2.26
N VAL A 24 -1.09 -4.04 -3.18
CA VAL A 24 -2.52 -4.14 -2.91
C VAL A 24 -3.13 -5.23 -3.77
N LEU A 25 -3.81 -6.16 -3.13
CA LEU A 25 -4.48 -7.24 -3.86
C LEU A 25 -5.85 -6.74 -4.32
N CYS A 26 -6.08 -6.80 -5.62
CA CYS A 26 -7.32 -6.30 -6.23
C CYS A 26 -7.96 -7.37 -7.08
N GLY A 27 -9.20 -7.10 -7.49
CA GLY A 27 -9.88 -7.97 -8.44
C GLY A 27 -11.08 -8.67 -7.84
N THR A 28 -12.03 -8.99 -8.69
CA THR A 28 -13.22 -9.73 -8.28
C THR A 28 -13.32 -11.06 -8.99
N VAL A 29 -12.99 -11.07 -10.27
CA VAL A 29 -13.01 -12.30 -11.06
C VAL A 29 -11.63 -12.93 -11.08
N ALA A 30 -10.63 -12.12 -11.37
CA ALA A 30 -9.25 -12.58 -11.39
C ALA A 30 -8.44 -11.68 -10.47
N LEU A 31 -7.74 -12.26 -9.52
CA LEU A 31 -6.95 -11.49 -8.57
C LEU A 31 -5.68 -10.99 -9.23
N TYR A 32 -5.32 -9.76 -8.94
CA TYR A 32 -4.07 -9.19 -9.40
C TYR A 32 -3.55 -8.24 -8.35
N GLU A 33 -2.29 -7.90 -8.45
CA GLU A 33 -1.63 -7.09 -7.43
C GLU A 33 -1.13 -5.80 -8.03
N ILE A 34 -1.39 -4.68 -7.35
CA ILE A 34 -0.90 -3.38 -7.76
C ILE A 34 0.21 -2.98 -6.81
N GLU A 35 1.35 -2.61 -7.35
CA GLU A 35 2.46 -2.13 -6.55
C GLU A 35 2.52 -0.62 -6.66
N TYR A 36 2.58 0.03 -5.52
CA TYR A 36 2.55 1.48 -5.43
C TYR A 36 3.69 1.95 -4.53
N ILE A 37 4.50 2.88 -5.03
CA ILE A 37 5.60 3.44 -4.26
C ILE A 37 5.13 4.74 -3.63
N LEU A 38 5.25 4.84 -2.32
CA LEU A 38 4.83 6.05 -1.62
C LEU A 38 5.81 7.19 -1.90
N ASN A 39 5.27 8.39 -2.10
CA ASN A 39 6.13 9.56 -2.25
C ASN A 39 6.44 10.12 -0.87
N ASP A 40 7.26 11.17 -0.82
CA ASP A 40 7.73 11.73 0.45
C ASP A 40 6.57 12.21 1.33
N ASN A 41 5.58 12.87 0.74
CA ASN A 41 4.43 13.35 1.49
C ASN A 41 3.65 12.20 2.10
N GLN A 42 3.51 11.12 1.35
CA GLN A 42 2.79 9.95 1.82
C GLN A 42 3.53 9.25 2.94
N ILE A 43 4.84 9.22 2.86
CA ILE A 43 5.65 8.63 3.92
C ILE A 43 5.49 9.43 5.20
N ILE A 44 5.50 10.76 5.11
CA ILE A 44 5.30 11.62 6.25
C ILE A 44 3.92 11.38 6.88
N LEU A 45 2.90 11.28 6.03
CA LEU A 45 1.55 11.03 6.51
C LEU A 45 1.44 9.66 7.19
N PHE A 46 2.12 8.68 6.64
CA PHE A 46 2.13 7.37 7.25
C PHE A 46 2.81 7.42 8.62
N GLU A 47 3.93 8.12 8.73
CA GLU A 47 4.65 8.21 10.00
C GLU A 47 3.81 8.96 11.04
N LYS A 48 2.96 9.85 10.59
CA LYS A 48 2.14 10.64 11.48
C LYS A 48 0.86 9.92 11.89
N ASN A 49 0.21 9.24 10.95
CA ASN A 49 -1.09 8.62 11.16
C ASN A 49 -1.04 7.09 11.26
N GLY A 50 0.06 6.48 10.86
CA GLY A 50 0.21 5.04 10.95
C GLY A 50 -0.65 4.28 9.98
N LYS A 51 -1.13 3.13 10.44
CA LYS A 51 -1.90 2.21 9.58
C LYS A 51 -3.17 2.85 9.04
N SER A 52 -3.74 3.80 9.76
CA SER A 52 -4.96 4.48 9.29
C SER A 52 -4.75 5.14 7.93
N PHE A 53 -3.60 5.78 7.74
CA PHE A 53 -3.30 6.38 6.45
C PHE A 53 -3.20 5.31 5.36
N ILE A 54 -2.54 4.22 5.67
CA ILE A 54 -2.37 3.14 4.69
C ILE A 54 -3.72 2.54 4.32
N ASP A 55 -4.61 2.34 5.28
CA ASP A 55 -5.95 1.83 4.99
C ASP A 55 -6.69 2.75 4.03
N SER A 56 -6.58 4.06 4.25
CA SER A 56 -7.20 5.04 3.35
C SER A 56 -6.59 4.99 1.96
N LEU A 57 -5.27 4.88 1.90
CA LEU A 57 -4.58 4.81 0.62
C LEU A 57 -4.98 3.56 -0.16
N VAL A 58 -5.10 2.43 0.52
CA VAL A 58 -5.53 1.19 -0.11
C VAL A 58 -6.92 1.35 -0.71
N LYS A 59 -7.83 2.02 0.00
CA LYS A 59 -9.17 2.26 -0.53
C LYS A 59 -9.12 3.10 -1.80
N GLU A 60 -8.26 4.11 -1.82
CA GLU A 60 -8.12 4.95 -3.01
C GLU A 60 -7.57 4.17 -4.19
N ILE A 61 -6.59 3.33 -3.94
CA ILE A 61 -6.01 2.51 -5.00
C ILE A 61 -7.04 1.55 -5.58
N ARG A 62 -7.86 0.94 -4.72
CA ARG A 62 -8.89 0.02 -5.20
C ARG A 62 -10.01 0.71 -5.95
N LYS A 63 -10.25 1.97 -5.58
CA LYS A 63 -11.28 2.74 -6.24
C LYS A 63 -10.85 3.14 -7.64
N ASN A 64 -9.55 3.40 -7.83
CA ASN A 64 -8.99 3.75 -9.13
C ASN A 64 -7.80 2.88 -9.41
N PRO A 65 -8.01 1.63 -9.81
CA PRO A 65 -6.93 0.67 -9.94
C PRO A 65 -6.07 0.84 -11.17
N GLN A 66 -6.03 2.01 -11.81
CA GLN A 66 -5.21 2.14 -12.93
C GLN A 66 -3.89 2.49 -12.62
N LYS A 67 -3.20 1.95 -12.79
CA LYS A 67 -2.00 2.08 -12.67
C LYS A 67 -1.40 2.66 -12.29
#